data_1884f18962c7920ea7bd5190d0b0f159
#
_entry.id   1884f18962c7920ea7bd5190d0b0f159
#
_cell.length_a   1.000
_cell.length_b   1.000
_cell.length_c   1.000
_cell.angle_alpha   90.00
_cell.angle_beta   90.00
_cell.angle_gamma   90.00
#
_symmetry.space_group_name_H-M   'P 1'
#
loop_
_entity.id
_entity.type
_entity.pdbx_description
1 polymer ?
#
loop_
_entity_poly.entity_id
_entity_poly.type
_entity_poly.pdbx_seq_one_letter_code
_entity_poly.pdbx_strand_id
1 'polypeptide(L)'
;TANLVSEIPLEDGSSVQGMYVDGDRMFALTAQSFYGTFGQLWADAAIWAPEKLGFKTYDVSDAANPVLRFEATIDGVFVESRRIANTVYIVSRHTPRIDGLHYYVTTDAQETDNEALLAQTTLDDLLPKITIAGETKRLVEPGNCFVTSAADIAAYPVLTSITAIPMDDPANFRTTCYNESAYGVYVSESALYFAESRPDTSLRRDVTRIHKFALAGTQVRYRGSADIGGTVWQGNQSDFRLSEHQGDLRILTSQFDWTNDDFVDHELYVLRESATTPDLEIVSKLPNEMRPEEIGKPNEALFGVRFLAERAYAVTFERIDPLYVIDLADPADPYIAGELLVPGVSDFLHPVTDELLLGLGRDMPGGVKLELFDASNIALPLSRGTAVIGGPGSYSEAIYDRHAFTYQPDVAGIDRFTVPANVFASDGSYRFLGSALYLFEIRDKMTPALAALNLIGSVEPPAVSMDPAWIERSRAFIHDDTIFYVRDEDVWASFWSAPSIVNGPF
;
A
#
# COMPACT_ATOMS: atom_id res chain seq x y z
N THR A 1 11.90 -18.77 25.18
CA THR A 1 12.73 -17.58 25.34
C THR A 1 13.28 -17.21 23.97
N ALA A 2 13.12 -15.95 23.56
CA ALA A 2 13.81 -15.40 22.42
C ALA A 2 15.23 -14.97 22.87
N ASN A 3 16.20 -15.05 21.97
CA ASN A 3 17.55 -14.54 22.23
C ASN A 3 17.99 -13.76 20.99
N LEU A 4 18.56 -12.58 21.21
CA LEU A 4 19.22 -11.84 20.16
C LEU A 4 20.45 -12.64 19.70
N VAL A 5 20.49 -13.02 18.42
CA VAL A 5 21.57 -13.87 17.86
C VAL A 5 22.61 -13.01 17.16
N SER A 6 22.17 -11.99 16.44
CA SER A 6 23.06 -11.01 15.77
C SER A 6 22.32 -9.72 15.51
N GLU A 7 23.07 -8.66 15.25
CA GLU A 7 22.59 -7.33 14.91
C GLU A 7 23.34 -6.80 13.70
N ILE A 8 22.61 -6.20 12.76
CA ILE A 8 23.18 -5.53 11.59
C ILE A 8 22.88 -4.04 11.75
N PRO A 9 23.90 -3.21 12.04
CA PRO A 9 23.70 -1.78 12.23
C PRO A 9 23.28 -1.11 10.91
N LEU A 10 22.37 -0.16 11.01
CA LEU A 10 22.00 0.73 9.91
C LEU A 10 22.92 1.95 9.88
N GLU A 11 23.03 2.57 8.72
CA GLU A 11 23.68 3.88 8.60
C GLU A 11 22.86 4.94 9.32
N ASP A 12 23.56 5.95 9.90
CA ASP A 12 22.92 7.05 10.63
C ASP A 12 21.83 7.73 9.79
N GLY A 13 20.64 7.87 10.36
CA GLY A 13 19.49 8.49 9.71
C GLY A 13 18.77 7.59 8.68
N SER A 14 19.17 6.33 8.53
CA SER A 14 18.50 5.37 7.65
C SER A 14 17.48 4.53 8.41
N SER A 15 16.42 4.13 7.69
CA SER A 15 15.41 3.18 8.18
C SER A 15 15.20 2.05 7.17
N VAL A 16 14.78 0.89 7.65
CA VAL A 16 14.39 -0.24 6.79
C VAL A 16 13.05 0.07 6.15
N GLN A 17 13.00 0.05 4.82
CA GLN A 17 11.79 0.26 4.02
C GLN A 17 11.14 -1.07 3.59
N GLY A 18 11.93 -2.12 3.48
CA GLY A 18 11.46 -3.45 3.14
C GLY A 18 12.52 -4.50 3.38
N MET A 19 12.07 -5.71 3.70
CA MET A 19 12.94 -6.84 3.92
C MET A 19 12.32 -8.10 3.30
N TYR A 20 13.13 -8.85 2.55
CA TYR A 20 12.72 -10.10 1.91
C TYR A 20 13.70 -11.20 2.26
N VAL A 21 13.18 -12.35 2.68
CA VAL A 21 13.98 -13.53 3.01
C VAL A 21 13.60 -14.67 2.08
N ASP A 22 14.60 -15.37 1.55
CA ASP A 22 14.44 -16.55 0.70
C ASP A 22 15.52 -17.58 1.02
N GLY A 23 15.16 -18.60 1.81
CA GLY A 23 16.12 -19.55 2.36
C GLY A 23 17.18 -18.81 3.18
N ASP A 24 18.44 -18.99 2.78
CA ASP A 24 19.61 -18.42 3.44
C ASP A 24 19.96 -16.99 2.95
N ARG A 25 19.11 -16.36 2.16
CA ARG A 25 19.33 -15.00 1.63
C ARG A 25 18.37 -14.01 2.24
N MET A 26 18.91 -12.89 2.68
CA MET A 26 18.13 -11.73 3.11
C MET A 26 18.42 -10.55 2.20
N PHE A 27 17.39 -9.90 1.72
CA PHE A 27 17.44 -8.66 0.96
C PHE A 27 16.82 -7.54 1.79
N ALA A 28 17.58 -6.48 2.06
CA ALA A 28 17.15 -5.34 2.86
C ALA A 28 17.19 -4.07 2.02
N LEU A 29 16.10 -3.31 2.09
CA LEU A 29 15.98 -1.98 1.51
C LEU A 29 16.08 -0.96 2.63
N THR A 30 16.92 0.05 2.45
CA THR A 30 17.12 1.15 3.40
C THR A 30 16.98 2.49 2.70
N ALA A 31 16.36 3.46 3.36
CA ALA A 31 16.32 4.83 2.88
C ALA A 31 16.53 5.79 4.04
N GLN A 32 17.04 6.97 3.76
CA GLN A 32 17.05 8.06 4.72
C GLN A 32 15.58 8.51 4.91
N SER A 33 15.18 8.73 6.17
CA SER A 33 13.83 9.16 6.48
C SER A 33 13.60 10.56 5.92
N PHE A 34 12.63 10.68 5.02
CA PHE A 34 12.19 11.95 4.49
C PHE A 34 10.88 12.36 5.15
N TYR A 35 10.89 13.51 5.83
CA TYR A 35 9.69 14.17 6.32
C TYR A 35 9.24 15.22 5.29
N GLY A 36 8.38 14.81 4.35
CA GLY A 36 7.79 15.72 3.39
C GLY A 36 6.70 15.04 2.58
N THR A 37 5.61 15.74 2.35
CA THR A 37 4.56 15.29 1.43
C THR A 37 5.09 15.41 0.02
N PHE A 38 5.59 14.31 -0.52
CA PHE A 38 5.97 14.24 -1.91
C PHE A 38 4.75 14.58 -2.76
N GLY A 39 4.82 15.66 -3.50
CA GLY A 39 3.95 15.86 -4.64
C GLY A 39 2.73 16.75 -4.50
N GLN A 40 2.53 17.48 -3.44
CA GLN A 40 1.45 18.49 -3.44
C GLN A 40 1.87 19.84 -4.00
N LEU A 41 3.16 20.16 -3.98
CA LEU A 41 3.68 21.37 -4.60
C LEU A 41 5.03 21.04 -5.24
N TRP A 42 5.08 20.98 -6.57
CA TRP A 42 6.32 20.87 -7.34
C TRP A 42 7.35 21.97 -7.01
N ALA A 43 6.92 23.00 -6.31
CA ALA A 43 7.68 24.13 -5.83
C ALA A 43 8.28 23.90 -4.40
N ASP A 44 8.05 22.73 -3.77
CA ASP A 44 8.63 22.45 -2.47
C ASP A 44 10.10 22.09 -2.60
N ALA A 45 10.97 22.85 -1.91
CA ALA A 45 12.42 22.59 -1.90
C ALA A 45 12.79 21.17 -1.44
N ALA A 46 11.91 20.52 -0.70
CA ALA A 46 12.03 19.14 -0.28
C ALA A 46 12.01 18.13 -1.46
N ILE A 47 11.31 18.44 -2.56
CA ILE A 47 11.28 17.63 -3.78
C ILE A 47 12.69 17.54 -4.41
N TRP A 48 13.52 18.53 -4.17
CA TRP A 48 14.85 18.68 -4.75
C TRP A 48 15.97 18.18 -3.83
N ALA A 49 15.64 17.60 -2.68
CA ALA A 49 16.64 17.03 -1.80
C ALA A 49 17.27 15.78 -2.46
N PRO A 50 18.60 15.65 -2.48
CA PRO A 50 19.27 14.46 -2.97
C PRO A 50 19.02 13.32 -1.97
N GLU A 51 18.18 12.38 -2.34
CA GLU A 51 17.91 11.20 -1.53
C GLU A 51 18.55 9.96 -2.14
N LYS A 52 18.83 9.00 -1.28
CA LYS A 52 19.47 7.74 -1.61
C LYS A 52 18.66 6.58 -1.05
N LEU A 53 18.41 5.62 -1.91
CA LEU A 53 17.84 4.34 -1.56
C LEU A 53 18.94 3.28 -1.60
N GLY A 54 19.23 2.67 -0.46
CA GLY A 54 20.17 1.56 -0.36
C GLY A 54 19.47 0.21 -0.51
N PHE A 55 20.16 -0.75 -1.13
CA PHE A 55 19.78 -2.14 -0.97
C PHE A 55 21.01 -3.02 -0.73
N LYS A 56 20.83 -3.97 0.18
CA LYS A 56 21.89 -4.88 0.63
C LYS A 56 21.38 -6.30 0.61
N THR A 57 22.24 -7.23 0.18
CA THR A 57 21.93 -8.66 0.30
C THR A 57 22.90 -9.32 1.26
N TYR A 58 22.35 -10.17 2.12
CA TYR A 58 23.09 -10.90 3.13
C TYR A 58 22.89 -12.41 2.95
N ASP A 59 23.95 -13.15 3.20
CA ASP A 59 23.88 -14.58 3.48
C ASP A 59 23.62 -14.75 4.98
N VAL A 60 22.49 -15.37 5.30
CA VAL A 60 22.01 -15.60 6.66
C VAL A 60 21.97 -17.09 7.02
N SER A 61 22.69 -17.93 6.28
CA SER A 61 22.83 -19.37 6.57
C SER A 61 23.38 -19.64 7.97
N ASP A 62 24.25 -18.76 8.46
CA ASP A 62 24.60 -18.64 9.88
C ASP A 62 23.96 -17.36 10.43
N ALA A 63 22.82 -17.48 11.11
CA ALA A 63 22.11 -16.35 11.67
C ALA A 63 22.93 -15.56 12.72
N ALA A 64 23.94 -16.19 13.33
CA ALA A 64 24.82 -15.52 14.27
C ALA A 64 25.89 -14.64 13.59
N ASN A 65 26.18 -14.90 12.33
CA ASN A 65 27.20 -14.20 11.55
C ASN A 65 26.70 -13.89 10.14
N PRO A 66 25.72 -12.98 9.97
CA PRO A 66 25.24 -12.56 8.66
C PRO A 66 26.36 -11.96 7.81
N VAL A 67 26.49 -12.39 6.55
CA VAL A 67 27.57 -11.94 5.66
C VAL A 67 27.00 -11.08 4.54
N LEU A 68 27.42 -9.81 4.47
CA LEU A 68 27.10 -8.92 3.36
C LEU A 68 27.67 -9.49 2.04
N ARG A 69 26.81 -9.69 1.05
CA ARG A 69 27.17 -10.24 -0.27
C ARG A 69 27.15 -9.19 -1.38
N PHE A 70 26.21 -8.26 -1.30
CA PHE A 70 26.06 -7.19 -2.28
C PHE A 70 25.51 -5.92 -1.62
N GLU A 71 25.97 -4.78 -2.09
CA GLU A 71 25.50 -3.46 -1.65
C GLU A 71 25.45 -2.51 -2.85
N ALA A 72 24.37 -1.76 -2.94
CA ALA A 72 24.22 -0.68 -3.91
C ALA A 72 23.37 0.45 -3.34
N THR A 73 23.57 1.64 -3.90
CA THR A 73 22.81 2.84 -3.57
C THR A 73 22.26 3.45 -4.85
N ILE A 74 20.96 3.75 -4.88
CA ILE A 74 20.24 4.33 -6.02
C ILE A 74 19.86 5.77 -5.67
N ASP A 75 19.97 6.68 -6.65
CA ASP A 75 19.43 8.03 -6.53
C ASP A 75 17.90 8.00 -6.55
N GLY A 76 17.28 8.64 -5.58
CA GLY A 76 15.83 8.78 -5.52
C GLY A 76 15.21 8.33 -4.20
N VAL A 77 13.92 8.62 -4.09
CA VAL A 77 13.07 8.32 -2.93
C VAL A 77 12.39 6.99 -3.15
N PHE A 78 12.34 6.16 -2.10
CA PHE A 78 11.56 4.94 -2.11
C PHE A 78 10.06 5.24 -2.24
N VAL A 79 9.38 4.50 -3.12
CA VAL A 79 7.93 4.57 -3.28
C VAL A 79 7.30 3.27 -2.81
N GLU A 80 7.73 2.14 -3.37
CA GLU A 80 7.17 0.83 -3.09
C GLU A 80 8.14 -0.26 -3.49
N SER A 81 7.98 -1.46 -2.93
CA SER A 81 8.68 -2.66 -3.40
C SER A 81 7.79 -3.89 -3.33
N ARG A 82 8.01 -4.82 -4.23
CA ARG A 82 7.33 -6.11 -4.26
C ARG A 82 8.30 -7.20 -4.69
N ARG A 83 8.19 -8.37 -4.04
CA ARG A 83 8.86 -9.58 -4.47
C ARG A 83 7.89 -10.46 -5.25
N ILE A 84 8.29 -10.85 -6.46
CA ILE A 84 7.60 -11.85 -7.26
C ILE A 84 8.61 -12.93 -7.58
N ALA A 85 8.38 -14.15 -7.12
CA ALA A 85 9.32 -15.27 -7.20
C ALA A 85 10.73 -14.87 -6.73
N ASN A 86 11.75 -14.93 -7.60
CA ASN A 86 13.15 -14.60 -7.30
C ASN A 86 13.51 -13.14 -7.60
N THR A 87 12.55 -12.28 -7.95
CA THR A 87 12.84 -10.89 -8.33
C THR A 87 12.19 -9.91 -7.36
N VAL A 88 12.98 -8.97 -6.84
CA VAL A 88 12.49 -7.80 -6.10
C VAL A 88 12.37 -6.64 -7.08
N TYR A 89 11.18 -6.08 -7.19
CA TYR A 89 10.90 -4.86 -7.94
C TYR A 89 10.88 -3.70 -6.97
N ILE A 90 11.66 -2.67 -7.25
CA ILE A 90 11.72 -1.45 -6.47
C ILE A 90 11.20 -0.32 -7.33
N VAL A 91 10.21 0.42 -6.84
CA VAL A 91 9.76 1.67 -7.43
C VAL A 91 10.41 2.82 -6.67
N SER A 92 11.11 3.69 -7.40
CA SER A 92 11.73 4.89 -6.84
C SER A 92 11.44 6.11 -7.70
N ARG A 93 11.40 7.29 -7.08
CA ARG A 93 11.26 8.58 -7.76
C ARG A 93 12.53 9.38 -7.63
N HIS A 94 12.99 9.92 -8.75
CA HIS A 94 14.16 10.78 -8.82
C HIS A 94 13.80 12.12 -9.43
N THR A 95 14.20 13.19 -8.76
CA THR A 95 14.13 14.56 -9.31
C THR A 95 15.54 15.00 -9.65
N PRO A 96 15.86 15.27 -10.92
CA PRO A 96 17.19 15.73 -11.32
C PRO A 96 17.54 17.02 -10.61
N ARG A 97 18.72 17.09 -10.03
CA ARG A 97 19.27 18.31 -9.48
C ARG A 97 20.29 18.89 -10.45
N ILE A 98 19.99 20.08 -10.95
CA ILE A 98 20.88 20.82 -11.83
C ILE A 98 21.46 21.98 -11.04
N ASP A 99 22.77 21.95 -10.77
CA ASP A 99 23.43 22.97 -9.98
C ASP A 99 23.38 24.33 -10.70
N GLY A 100 22.93 25.36 -9.99
CA GLY A 100 22.77 26.70 -10.52
C GLY A 100 21.40 26.99 -11.14
N LEU A 101 20.50 26.00 -11.25
CA LEU A 101 19.15 26.22 -11.75
C LEU A 101 18.32 27.04 -10.74
N HIS A 102 17.69 28.11 -11.24
CA HIS A 102 16.74 28.89 -10.46
C HIS A 102 15.36 28.23 -10.53
N TYR A 103 15.00 27.46 -9.51
CA TYR A 103 13.70 26.75 -9.45
C TYR A 103 12.52 27.71 -9.30
N TYR A 104 12.76 28.89 -8.75
CA TYR A 104 11.79 29.99 -8.68
C TYR A 104 12.31 31.15 -9.51
N VAL A 105 11.79 31.26 -10.71
CA VAL A 105 12.14 32.37 -11.62
C VAL A 105 11.30 33.60 -11.26
N THR A 106 11.97 34.67 -10.88
CA THR A 106 11.35 35.96 -10.53
C THR A 106 11.78 37.11 -11.43
N THR A 107 12.79 36.89 -12.29
CA THR A 107 13.32 37.88 -13.22
C THR A 107 13.68 37.23 -14.55
N ASP A 108 13.59 38.02 -15.65
CA ASP A 108 13.96 37.60 -16.99
C ASP A 108 15.44 37.15 -17.08
N ALA A 109 16.32 37.72 -16.23
CA ALA A 109 17.72 37.30 -16.15
C ALA A 109 17.86 35.86 -15.67
N GLN A 110 17.10 35.47 -14.62
CA GLN A 110 17.08 34.09 -14.10
C GLN A 110 16.50 33.11 -15.14
N GLU A 111 15.51 33.53 -15.91
CA GLU A 111 14.96 32.72 -17.00
C GLU A 111 16.02 32.48 -18.08
N THR A 112 16.73 33.53 -18.51
CA THR A 112 17.83 33.44 -19.48
C THR A 112 18.97 32.54 -18.96
N ASP A 113 19.34 32.66 -17.69
CA ASP A 113 20.36 31.83 -17.06
C ASP A 113 19.94 30.36 -17.06
N ASN A 114 18.67 30.08 -16.73
CA ASN A 114 18.12 28.73 -16.75
C ASN A 114 18.11 28.14 -18.16
N GLU A 115 17.68 28.89 -19.18
CA GLU A 115 17.72 28.48 -20.59
C GLU A 115 19.12 28.08 -21.04
N ALA A 116 20.11 28.91 -20.69
CA ALA A 116 21.52 28.68 -21.04
C ALA A 116 22.07 27.44 -20.34
N LEU A 117 21.67 27.20 -19.08
CA LEU A 117 22.07 26.05 -18.29
C LEU A 117 21.42 24.75 -18.82
N LEU A 118 20.12 24.77 -19.07
CA LEU A 118 19.38 23.64 -19.60
C LEU A 118 19.87 23.24 -21.01
N ALA A 119 20.28 24.19 -21.85
CA ALA A 119 20.86 23.90 -23.17
C ALA A 119 22.19 23.12 -23.09
N GLN A 120 22.88 23.15 -21.96
CA GLN A 120 24.14 22.42 -21.72
C GLN A 120 23.93 21.13 -20.92
N THR A 121 22.74 20.93 -20.33
CA THR A 121 22.40 19.75 -19.51
C THR A 121 22.35 18.52 -20.38
N THR A 122 22.96 17.45 -19.91
CA THR A 122 23.02 16.16 -20.59
C THR A 122 22.10 15.13 -19.92
N LEU A 123 21.86 13.99 -20.59
CA LEU A 123 21.12 12.88 -19.98
C LEU A 123 21.85 12.31 -18.74
N ASP A 124 23.17 12.44 -18.66
CA ASP A 124 23.92 12.02 -17.47
C ASP A 124 23.65 12.90 -16.25
N ASP A 125 23.23 14.15 -16.47
CA ASP A 125 22.85 15.07 -15.40
C ASP A 125 21.41 14.83 -14.94
N LEU A 126 20.55 14.28 -15.78
CA LEU A 126 19.13 14.12 -15.55
C LEU A 126 18.76 12.71 -15.03
N LEU A 127 19.41 11.65 -15.56
CA LEU A 127 19.05 10.28 -15.22
C LEU A 127 19.54 9.88 -13.84
N PRO A 128 18.75 9.09 -13.08
CA PRO A 128 19.18 8.59 -11.77
C PRO A 128 20.40 7.69 -11.91
N LYS A 129 21.23 7.69 -10.87
CA LYS A 129 22.48 6.92 -10.83
C LYS A 129 22.38 5.81 -9.80
N ILE A 130 23.24 4.80 -9.98
CA ILE A 130 23.48 3.74 -9.02
C ILE A 130 24.97 3.70 -8.70
N THR A 131 25.29 3.54 -7.41
CA THR A 131 26.66 3.33 -6.92
C THR A 131 26.80 1.90 -6.41
N ILE A 132 27.76 1.15 -6.94
CA ILE A 132 28.09 -0.23 -6.55
C ILE A 132 29.58 -0.29 -6.29
N ALA A 133 29.99 -0.73 -5.10
CA ALA A 133 31.42 -0.83 -4.70
C ALA A 133 32.19 0.48 -4.93
N GLY A 134 31.55 1.64 -4.76
CA GLY A 134 32.14 2.97 -4.95
C GLY A 134 32.15 3.48 -6.39
N GLU A 135 31.77 2.67 -7.38
CA GLU A 135 31.62 3.09 -8.77
C GLU A 135 30.20 3.56 -9.07
N THR A 136 30.07 4.79 -9.58
CA THR A 136 28.79 5.40 -9.93
C THR A 136 28.56 5.34 -11.44
N LYS A 137 27.39 4.84 -11.85
CA LYS A 137 26.94 4.77 -13.25
C LYS A 137 25.45 5.13 -13.35
N ARG A 138 24.95 5.29 -14.58
CA ARG A 138 23.51 5.45 -14.77
C ARG A 138 22.74 4.23 -14.24
N LEU A 139 21.62 4.47 -13.58
CA LEU A 139 20.69 3.43 -13.14
C LEU A 139 19.93 2.83 -14.32
N VAL A 140 19.59 3.66 -15.31
CA VAL A 140 18.78 3.29 -16.48
C VAL A 140 19.45 3.76 -17.77
N GLU A 141 19.37 2.92 -18.79
CA GLU A 141 19.77 3.32 -20.14
C GLU A 141 18.70 4.23 -20.76
N PRO A 142 19.07 5.29 -21.51
CA PRO A 142 18.13 6.24 -22.10
C PRO A 142 17.02 5.59 -22.94
N GLY A 143 17.32 4.50 -23.65
CA GLY A 143 16.35 3.76 -24.45
C GLY A 143 15.30 2.97 -23.65
N ASN A 144 15.47 2.86 -22.34
CA ASN A 144 14.53 2.23 -21.41
C ASN A 144 13.77 3.25 -20.56
N CYS A 145 13.86 4.54 -20.90
CA CYS A 145 13.15 5.61 -20.22
C CYS A 145 12.07 6.17 -21.13
N PHE A 146 10.82 6.05 -20.72
CA PHE A 146 9.66 6.51 -21.47
C PHE A 146 9.33 7.95 -21.05
N VAL A 147 8.89 8.74 -22.02
CA VAL A 147 8.42 10.11 -21.79
C VAL A 147 6.99 10.24 -22.30
N THR A 148 6.23 11.13 -21.69
CA THR A 148 4.90 11.51 -22.18
C THR A 148 4.99 12.14 -23.56
N SER A 149 3.91 12.08 -24.33
CA SER A 149 3.87 12.76 -25.64
C SER A 149 3.99 14.27 -25.48
N ALA A 150 4.58 14.95 -26.47
CA ALA A 150 4.80 16.39 -26.45
C ALA A 150 3.49 17.24 -26.31
N ALA A 151 2.33 16.63 -26.54
CA ALA A 151 1.03 17.27 -26.36
C ALA A 151 0.59 17.34 -24.87
N ASP A 152 1.19 16.52 -24.02
CA ASP A 152 0.85 16.38 -22.59
C ASP A 152 1.87 17.07 -21.67
N ILE A 153 2.55 18.11 -22.12
CA ILE A 153 3.60 18.77 -21.34
C ILE A 153 3.01 19.60 -20.19
N ALA A 154 2.49 18.93 -19.20
CA ALA A 154 2.55 19.40 -17.82
C ALA A 154 3.53 18.51 -17.04
N ALA A 155 4.65 18.15 -17.67
CA ALA A 155 5.61 17.22 -17.11
C ALA A 155 6.25 17.81 -15.86
N TYR A 156 6.05 17.13 -14.73
CA TYR A 156 6.87 17.36 -13.56
C TYR A 156 8.29 16.85 -13.86
N PRO A 157 9.33 17.49 -13.32
CA PRO A 157 10.71 17.03 -13.51
C PRO A 157 11.00 15.81 -12.61
N VAL A 158 10.16 14.78 -12.69
CA VAL A 158 10.25 13.57 -11.90
C VAL A 158 10.38 12.37 -12.81
N LEU A 159 11.34 11.50 -12.49
CA LEU A 159 11.54 10.22 -13.14
C LEU A 159 11.16 9.11 -12.16
N THR A 160 10.10 8.37 -12.44
CA THR A 160 9.75 7.16 -11.70
C THR A 160 10.45 5.97 -12.34
N SER A 161 11.21 5.25 -11.56
CA SER A 161 12.00 4.08 -12.01
C SER A 161 11.45 2.79 -11.40
N ILE A 162 11.40 1.74 -12.21
CA ILE A 162 11.14 0.36 -11.78
C ILE A 162 12.44 -0.40 -11.95
N THR A 163 13.08 -0.74 -10.84
CA THR A 163 14.32 -1.53 -10.83
C THR A 163 14.01 -2.96 -10.42
N ALA A 164 14.21 -3.91 -11.34
CA ALA A 164 14.01 -5.34 -11.14
C ALA A 164 15.33 -6.02 -10.80
N ILE A 165 15.43 -6.61 -9.60
CA ILE A 165 16.66 -7.14 -9.01
C ILE A 165 16.48 -8.63 -8.71
N PRO A 166 17.23 -9.54 -9.39
CA PRO A 166 17.25 -10.95 -9.01
C PRO A 166 17.89 -11.13 -7.63
N MET A 167 17.25 -11.87 -6.74
CA MET A 167 17.78 -12.08 -5.37
C MET A 167 19.05 -12.95 -5.36
N ASP A 168 19.22 -13.80 -6.34
CA ASP A 168 20.39 -14.68 -6.49
C ASP A 168 21.56 -14.03 -7.24
N ASP A 169 21.30 -12.99 -8.04
CA ASP A 169 22.32 -12.23 -8.78
C ASP A 169 21.95 -10.74 -8.82
N PRO A 170 22.04 -10.00 -7.70
CA PRO A 170 21.61 -8.61 -7.60
C PRO A 170 22.41 -7.65 -8.49
N ALA A 171 23.59 -8.05 -8.97
CA ALA A 171 24.38 -7.25 -9.92
C ALA A 171 23.75 -7.21 -11.32
N ASN A 172 22.93 -8.21 -11.67
CA ASN A 172 22.25 -8.32 -12.97
C ASN A 172 20.85 -7.66 -12.96
N PHE A 173 20.71 -6.55 -12.23
CA PHE A 173 19.48 -5.75 -12.20
C PHE A 173 19.20 -5.11 -13.56
N ARG A 174 17.93 -4.75 -13.80
CA ARG A 174 17.50 -3.95 -14.95
C ARG A 174 16.51 -2.88 -14.48
N THR A 175 16.61 -1.70 -15.12
CA THR A 175 15.73 -0.58 -14.78
C THR A 175 15.00 -0.07 -16.01
N THR A 176 13.74 0.22 -15.83
CA THR A 176 12.88 0.97 -16.76
C THR A 176 12.43 2.24 -16.06
N CYS A 177 12.46 3.37 -16.71
CA CYS A 177 11.97 4.61 -16.13
C CYS A 177 10.83 5.23 -16.94
N TYR A 178 10.07 6.09 -16.27
CA TYR A 178 8.98 6.85 -16.85
C TYR A 178 8.99 8.28 -16.30
N ASN A 179 8.81 9.27 -17.19
CA ASN A 179 8.85 10.67 -16.81
C ASN A 179 7.47 11.16 -16.33
N GLU A 180 7.07 10.69 -15.18
CA GLU A 180 5.87 11.10 -14.46
C GLU A 180 6.00 10.71 -13.00
N SER A 181 5.25 11.36 -12.12
CA SER A 181 5.20 11.02 -10.70
C SER A 181 4.17 9.92 -10.46
N ALA A 182 4.54 8.82 -9.83
CA ALA A 182 3.61 7.76 -9.44
C ALA A 182 3.22 7.92 -7.97
N TYR A 183 1.93 8.04 -7.69
CA TYR A 183 1.38 8.12 -6.34
C TYR A 183 0.73 6.81 -5.90
N GLY A 184 -0.03 6.17 -6.79
CA GLY A 184 -0.60 4.86 -6.58
C GLY A 184 0.23 3.82 -7.33
N VAL A 185 0.70 2.80 -6.63
CA VAL A 185 1.39 1.66 -7.21
C VAL A 185 0.63 0.40 -6.86
N TYR A 186 0.19 -0.32 -7.85
CA TYR A 186 -0.39 -1.65 -7.68
C TYR A 186 0.46 -2.67 -8.45
N VAL A 187 0.75 -3.81 -7.82
CA VAL A 187 1.56 -4.87 -8.43
C VAL A 187 0.81 -6.19 -8.34
N SER A 188 0.53 -6.79 -9.49
CA SER A 188 0.08 -8.17 -9.63
C SER A 188 1.25 -9.12 -9.85
N GLU A 189 1.01 -10.41 -10.04
CA GLU A 189 2.05 -11.38 -10.38
C GLU A 189 2.68 -11.15 -11.77
N SER A 190 1.96 -10.46 -12.68
CA SER A 190 2.34 -10.31 -14.08
C SER A 190 2.55 -8.86 -14.52
N ALA A 191 2.10 -7.88 -13.74
CA ALA A 191 2.14 -6.48 -14.12
C ALA A 191 2.29 -5.54 -12.92
N LEU A 192 2.83 -4.36 -13.20
CA LEU A 192 2.86 -3.22 -12.30
C LEU A 192 2.07 -2.07 -12.94
N TYR A 193 1.25 -1.42 -12.14
CA TYR A 193 0.43 -0.28 -12.56
C TYR A 193 0.80 0.95 -11.76
N PHE A 194 0.95 2.07 -12.45
CA PHE A 194 0.98 3.39 -11.84
C PHE A 194 -0.36 4.06 -12.01
N ALA A 195 -0.82 4.73 -10.95
CA ALA A 195 -2.01 5.56 -10.96
C ALA A 195 -1.62 6.98 -10.54
N GLU A 196 -1.77 7.94 -11.41
CA GLU A 196 -1.56 9.36 -11.13
C GLU A 196 -2.86 10.12 -11.26
N SER A 197 -3.31 10.72 -10.15
CA SER A 197 -4.51 11.55 -10.13
C SER A 197 -4.13 13.02 -10.26
N ARG A 198 -4.84 13.73 -11.15
CA ARG A 198 -4.63 15.16 -11.41
C ARG A 198 -5.95 15.89 -11.63
N PRO A 199 -6.09 17.16 -11.23
CA PRO A 199 -7.27 17.93 -11.54
C PRO A 199 -7.30 18.26 -13.05
N ASP A 200 -8.40 17.97 -13.70
CA ASP A 200 -8.71 18.48 -15.03
C ASP A 200 -9.54 19.76 -14.89
N THR A 201 -8.88 20.90 -15.01
CA THR A 201 -9.52 22.22 -14.85
C THR A 201 -10.54 22.52 -15.96
N SER A 202 -10.43 21.87 -17.12
CA SER A 202 -11.37 22.04 -18.24
C SER A 202 -12.69 21.32 -17.99
N LEU A 203 -12.62 20.15 -17.37
CA LEU A 203 -13.76 19.30 -17.01
C LEU A 203 -14.25 19.55 -15.59
N ARG A 204 -13.53 20.32 -14.78
CA ARG A 204 -13.79 20.56 -13.34
C ARG A 204 -13.92 19.26 -12.55
N ARG A 205 -13.10 18.27 -12.86
CA ARG A 205 -13.09 16.97 -12.21
C ARG A 205 -11.67 16.44 -12.11
N ASP A 206 -11.48 15.47 -11.23
CA ASP A 206 -10.23 14.72 -11.16
C ASP A 206 -10.18 13.66 -12.27
N VAL A 207 -8.98 13.44 -12.80
CA VAL A 207 -8.68 12.40 -13.77
C VAL A 207 -7.50 11.59 -13.26
N THR A 208 -7.61 10.28 -13.29
CA THR A 208 -6.50 9.37 -12.98
C THR A 208 -5.95 8.77 -14.27
N ARG A 209 -4.67 9.00 -14.52
CA ARG A 209 -3.91 8.31 -15.57
C ARG A 209 -3.36 7.00 -15.03
N ILE A 210 -3.62 5.92 -15.74
CA ILE A 210 -3.14 4.59 -15.42
C ILE A 210 -2.09 4.19 -16.45
N HIS A 211 -0.93 3.68 -15.98
CA HIS A 211 0.09 3.06 -16.83
C HIS A 211 0.28 1.61 -16.44
N LYS A 212 0.38 0.72 -17.44
CA LYS A 212 0.67 -0.70 -17.26
C LYS A 212 2.07 -1.04 -17.71
N PHE A 213 2.81 -1.77 -16.86
CA PHE A 213 4.11 -2.37 -17.17
C PHE A 213 4.02 -3.87 -16.95
N ALA A 214 4.23 -4.68 -17.98
CA ALA A 214 4.31 -6.13 -17.84
C ALA A 214 5.64 -6.53 -17.19
N LEU A 215 5.57 -7.48 -16.25
CA LEU A 215 6.70 -8.00 -15.48
C LEU A 215 7.02 -9.43 -15.92
N ALA A 216 8.30 -9.69 -16.25
CA ALA A 216 8.79 -11.02 -16.58
C ALA A 216 10.26 -11.18 -16.11
N GLY A 217 10.46 -11.63 -14.87
CA GLY A 217 11.78 -11.61 -14.22
C GLY A 217 12.35 -10.20 -14.22
N THR A 218 13.56 -9.98 -14.73
CA THR A 218 14.16 -8.64 -14.78
C THR A 218 13.65 -7.76 -15.94
N GLN A 219 12.77 -8.28 -16.80
CA GLN A 219 12.20 -7.48 -17.89
C GLN A 219 10.95 -6.76 -17.43
N VAL A 220 10.95 -5.44 -17.56
CA VAL A 220 9.82 -4.56 -17.32
C VAL A 220 9.48 -3.88 -18.63
N ARG A 221 8.26 -4.08 -19.16
CA ARG A 221 7.85 -3.58 -20.48
C ARG A 221 6.60 -2.74 -20.37
N TYR A 222 6.66 -1.51 -20.81
CA TYR A 222 5.49 -0.65 -20.96
C TYR A 222 4.47 -1.27 -21.92
N ARG A 223 3.18 -1.25 -21.52
CA ARG A 223 2.09 -1.88 -22.28
C ARG A 223 1.03 -0.91 -22.73
N GLY A 224 0.85 0.19 -22.03
CA GLY A 224 -0.12 1.21 -22.42
C GLY A 224 -0.64 2.03 -21.24
N SER A 225 -1.51 2.98 -21.57
CA SER A 225 -2.15 3.86 -20.59
C SER A 225 -3.62 4.11 -20.91
N ALA A 226 -4.36 4.58 -19.89
CA ALA A 226 -5.71 5.11 -20.02
C ALA A 226 -5.91 6.28 -19.05
N ASP A 227 -6.78 7.21 -19.40
CA ASP A 227 -7.32 8.22 -18.51
C ASP A 227 -8.74 7.83 -18.09
N ILE A 228 -9.00 7.82 -16.78
CA ILE A 228 -10.31 7.53 -16.19
C ILE A 228 -10.72 8.66 -15.25
N GLY A 229 -12.03 8.78 -14.97
CA GLY A 229 -12.54 9.78 -14.04
C GLY A 229 -12.20 9.45 -12.58
N GLY A 230 -12.10 10.51 -11.75
CA GLY A 230 -11.90 10.40 -10.32
C GLY A 230 -10.45 10.16 -9.90
N THR A 231 -10.27 10.00 -8.59
CA THR A 231 -8.98 9.75 -7.94
C THR A 231 -8.99 8.41 -7.22
N VAL A 232 -7.84 7.72 -7.25
CA VAL A 232 -7.61 6.50 -6.43
C VAL A 232 -7.02 6.85 -5.06
N TRP A 233 -6.58 8.10 -4.89
CA TRP A 233 -5.91 8.50 -3.67
C TRP A 233 -6.90 8.71 -2.54
N GLN A 234 -6.83 7.87 -1.52
CA GLN A 234 -7.36 8.11 -0.18
C GLN A 234 -6.57 7.29 0.83
N GLY A 235 -5.67 7.94 1.55
CA GLY A 235 -4.88 7.31 2.61
C GLY A 235 -3.88 6.25 2.12
N ASN A 236 -3.41 5.42 3.04
CA ASN A 236 -2.28 4.49 2.83
C ASN A 236 -2.64 3.17 2.13
N GLN A 237 -3.87 3.00 1.64
CA GLN A 237 -4.36 1.74 1.07
C GLN A 237 -4.93 1.90 -0.34
N SER A 238 -4.40 2.85 -1.11
CA SER A 238 -4.82 3.11 -2.49
C SER A 238 -4.63 1.90 -3.41
N ASP A 239 -3.67 1.03 -3.13
CA ASP A 239 -3.42 -0.19 -3.89
C ASP A 239 -4.57 -1.21 -3.78
N PHE A 240 -5.38 -1.22 -2.71
CA PHE A 240 -6.57 -2.06 -2.63
C PHE A 240 -7.72 -1.61 -3.52
N ARG A 241 -7.67 -0.39 -4.05
CA ARG A 241 -8.61 0.11 -5.05
C ARG A 241 -8.35 -0.40 -6.46
N LEU A 242 -7.23 -1.11 -6.67
CA LEU A 242 -6.83 -1.72 -7.92
C LEU A 242 -6.74 -3.24 -7.79
N SER A 243 -7.09 -3.96 -8.84
CA SER A 243 -6.91 -5.41 -8.90
C SER A 243 -6.82 -5.89 -10.33
N GLU A 244 -5.78 -6.64 -10.67
CA GLU A 244 -5.74 -7.37 -11.94
C GLU A 244 -6.40 -8.75 -11.78
N HIS A 245 -7.30 -9.10 -12.69
CA HIS A 245 -7.93 -10.40 -12.76
C HIS A 245 -8.09 -10.82 -14.21
N GLN A 246 -7.55 -11.98 -14.58
CA GLN A 246 -7.60 -12.52 -15.94
C GLN A 246 -7.11 -11.55 -17.03
N GLY A 247 -6.16 -10.66 -16.68
CA GLY A 247 -5.57 -9.67 -17.57
C GLY A 247 -6.26 -8.31 -17.61
N ASP A 248 -7.45 -8.19 -17.02
CA ASP A 248 -8.18 -6.94 -16.87
C ASP A 248 -7.82 -6.24 -15.56
N LEU A 249 -7.59 -4.94 -15.61
CA LEU A 249 -7.45 -4.10 -14.41
C LEU A 249 -8.83 -3.61 -13.98
N ARG A 250 -9.20 -3.88 -12.75
CA ARG A 250 -10.38 -3.36 -12.08
C ARG A 250 -9.93 -2.25 -11.13
N ILE A 251 -10.57 -1.10 -11.20
CA ILE A 251 -10.18 0.07 -10.41
C ILE A 251 -11.40 0.83 -9.92
N LEU A 252 -11.38 1.22 -8.65
CA LEU A 252 -12.44 1.97 -8.00
C LEU A 252 -11.93 3.36 -7.64
N THR A 253 -12.56 4.40 -8.20
CA THR A 253 -12.19 5.80 -8.02
C THR A 253 -13.22 6.57 -7.22
N SER A 254 -12.84 7.74 -6.71
CA SER A 254 -13.74 8.72 -6.11
C SER A 254 -13.61 10.04 -6.86
N GLN A 255 -14.73 10.65 -7.20
CA GLN A 255 -14.81 11.97 -7.83
C GLN A 255 -15.32 12.97 -6.82
N PHE A 256 -14.63 14.10 -6.67
CA PHE A 256 -15.05 15.18 -5.77
C PHE A 256 -15.54 16.38 -6.57
N ASP A 257 -16.75 16.84 -6.28
CA ASP A 257 -17.33 18.07 -6.80
C ASP A 257 -17.80 19.00 -5.66
N TRP A 258 -16.90 19.87 -5.24
CA TRP A 258 -17.16 20.82 -4.14
C TRP A 258 -18.20 21.89 -4.46
N THR A 259 -18.78 21.88 -5.65
CA THR A 259 -19.82 22.82 -6.08
C THR A 259 -21.23 22.23 -5.99
N ASN A 260 -21.34 20.95 -5.67
CA ASN A 260 -22.58 20.21 -5.54
C ASN A 260 -22.87 19.84 -4.09
N ASP A 261 -24.15 19.70 -3.72
CA ASP A 261 -24.58 19.21 -2.40
C ASP A 261 -24.21 17.74 -2.21
N ASP A 262 -24.18 16.97 -3.30
CA ASP A 262 -23.59 15.64 -3.39
C ASP A 262 -22.17 15.79 -3.93
N PHE A 263 -21.20 15.90 -3.02
CA PHE A 263 -19.84 16.31 -3.36
C PHE A 263 -18.89 15.16 -3.66
N VAL A 264 -19.31 13.89 -3.46
CA VAL A 264 -18.47 12.72 -3.74
C VAL A 264 -19.24 11.57 -4.38
N ASP A 265 -18.77 11.14 -5.55
CA ASP A 265 -19.25 9.98 -6.29
C ASP A 265 -18.14 8.93 -6.42
N HIS A 266 -18.53 7.67 -6.57
CA HIS A 266 -17.59 6.57 -6.79
C HIS A 266 -17.87 5.87 -8.11
N GLU A 267 -16.77 5.53 -8.81
CA GLU A 267 -16.84 4.88 -10.12
C GLU A 267 -15.92 3.66 -10.13
N LEU A 268 -16.44 2.54 -10.63
CA LEU A 268 -15.63 1.35 -10.91
C LEU A 268 -15.39 1.28 -12.43
N TYR A 269 -14.15 1.05 -12.79
CA TYR A 269 -13.73 0.83 -14.18
C TYR A 269 -13.12 -0.56 -14.34
N VAL A 270 -13.36 -1.17 -15.49
CA VAL A 270 -12.64 -2.36 -15.95
C VAL A 270 -11.85 -1.96 -17.19
N LEU A 271 -10.52 -2.11 -17.14
CA LEU A 271 -9.60 -1.74 -18.21
C LEU A 271 -8.92 -2.98 -18.78
N ARG A 272 -8.79 -3.05 -20.09
CA ARG A 272 -8.11 -4.13 -20.81
C ARG A 272 -7.03 -3.57 -21.72
N GLU A 273 -5.91 -4.29 -21.84
CA GLU A 273 -4.85 -3.96 -22.78
C GLU A 273 -5.36 -4.08 -24.22
N SER A 274 -5.18 -3.02 -25.02
CA SER A 274 -5.51 -3.04 -26.44
C SER A 274 -4.59 -4.00 -27.21
N ALA A 275 -5.18 -4.74 -28.14
CA ALA A 275 -4.43 -5.66 -28.98
C ALA A 275 -3.59 -4.96 -30.06
N THR A 276 -3.85 -3.68 -30.34
CA THR A 276 -3.33 -2.98 -31.52
C THR A 276 -2.53 -1.72 -31.22
N THR A 277 -2.77 -1.08 -30.10
CA THR A 277 -2.16 0.18 -29.68
C THR A 277 -1.61 0.07 -28.24
N PRO A 278 -0.68 0.92 -27.83
CA PRO A 278 -0.19 0.94 -26.44
C PRO A 278 -1.17 1.69 -25.52
N ASP A 279 -2.42 1.28 -25.53
CA ASP A 279 -3.51 1.85 -24.75
C ASP A 279 -4.18 0.80 -23.88
N LEU A 280 -4.81 1.24 -22.80
CA LEU A 280 -5.76 0.46 -22.01
C LEU A 280 -7.17 0.91 -22.40
N GLU A 281 -7.99 -0.02 -22.90
CA GLU A 281 -9.36 0.25 -23.31
C GLU A 281 -10.30 0.08 -22.12
N ILE A 282 -11.26 1.02 -21.94
CA ILE A 282 -12.33 0.90 -20.96
C ILE A 282 -13.32 -0.16 -21.47
N VAL A 283 -13.33 -1.32 -20.83
CA VAL A 283 -14.27 -2.41 -21.12
C VAL A 283 -15.66 -2.07 -20.58
N SER A 284 -15.72 -1.56 -19.35
CA SER A 284 -16.96 -1.16 -18.69
C SER A 284 -16.71 -0.12 -17.60
N LYS A 285 -17.79 0.51 -17.18
CA LYS A 285 -17.86 1.47 -16.08
C LYS A 285 -19.14 1.24 -15.28
N LEU A 286 -19.08 1.40 -13.96
CA LEU A 286 -20.22 1.41 -13.04
C LEU A 286 -20.13 2.67 -12.16
N PRO A 287 -21.20 3.51 -12.02
CA PRO A 287 -22.50 3.39 -12.71
C PRO A 287 -22.43 3.73 -14.21
N ASN A 288 -23.45 3.29 -14.96
CA ASN A 288 -23.64 3.59 -16.37
C ASN A 288 -25.16 3.63 -16.72
N GLU A 289 -25.52 3.88 -17.98
CA GLU A 289 -26.92 4.01 -18.39
C GLU A 289 -27.78 2.75 -18.14
N MET A 290 -27.17 1.55 -18.21
CA MET A 290 -27.90 0.28 -17.94
C MET A 290 -27.90 -0.09 -16.46
N ARG A 291 -26.90 0.36 -15.73
CA ARG A 291 -26.68 0.13 -14.29
C ARG A 291 -26.51 1.49 -13.61
N PRO A 292 -27.59 2.25 -13.39
CA PRO A 292 -27.52 3.61 -12.86
C PRO A 292 -27.33 3.67 -11.34
N GLU A 293 -27.30 2.53 -10.66
CA GLU A 293 -27.13 2.46 -9.21
C GLU A 293 -25.73 2.94 -8.83
N GLU A 294 -25.67 3.92 -7.92
CA GLU A 294 -24.44 4.52 -7.44
C GLU A 294 -23.78 3.64 -6.38
N ILE A 295 -22.44 3.66 -6.36
CA ILE A 295 -21.63 3.02 -5.30
C ILE A 295 -21.52 4.00 -4.14
N GLY A 296 -22.24 3.72 -3.04
CA GLY A 296 -22.40 4.66 -1.94
C GLY A 296 -23.69 5.44 -2.02
N LYS A 297 -24.04 6.08 -0.94
CA LYS A 297 -25.12 7.07 -0.86
C LYS A 297 -24.52 8.46 -0.99
N PRO A 298 -25.35 9.49 -1.27
CA PRO A 298 -24.86 10.86 -1.38
C PRO A 298 -23.95 11.26 -0.24
N ASN A 299 -22.78 11.80 -0.57
CA ASN A 299 -21.73 12.25 0.37
C ASN A 299 -21.04 11.17 1.21
N GLU A 300 -21.25 9.89 0.95
CA GLU A 300 -20.51 8.83 1.61
C GLU A 300 -19.08 8.72 1.02
N ALA A 301 -18.07 8.91 1.86
CA ALA A 301 -16.69 8.68 1.48
C ALA A 301 -16.37 7.18 1.42
N LEU A 302 -15.50 6.77 0.48
CA LEU A 302 -15.05 5.39 0.32
C LEU A 302 -13.88 5.09 1.25
N PHE A 303 -14.02 4.05 2.09
CA PHE A 303 -13.02 3.59 3.05
C PHE A 303 -12.39 2.27 2.65
N GLY A 304 -12.96 1.15 3.04
CA GLY A 304 -12.42 -0.17 2.73
C GLY A 304 -12.78 -0.64 1.33
N VAL A 305 -11.79 -1.07 0.57
CA VAL A 305 -12.00 -1.72 -0.73
C VAL A 305 -11.27 -3.05 -0.77
N ARG A 306 -11.92 -4.08 -1.33
CA ARG A 306 -11.27 -5.36 -1.60
C ARG A 306 -11.83 -6.01 -2.84
N PHE A 307 -10.96 -6.35 -3.76
CA PHE A 307 -11.30 -7.23 -4.87
C PHE A 307 -10.94 -8.67 -4.49
N LEU A 308 -11.86 -9.59 -4.77
CA LEU A 308 -11.67 -11.00 -4.50
C LEU A 308 -12.35 -11.83 -5.60
N ALA A 309 -11.55 -12.59 -6.33
CA ALA A 309 -12.01 -13.34 -7.50
C ALA A 309 -12.89 -12.49 -8.44
N GLU A 310 -14.13 -12.86 -8.67
CA GLU A 310 -15.08 -12.17 -9.54
C GLU A 310 -15.95 -11.14 -8.80
N ARG A 311 -15.46 -10.58 -7.69
CA ARG A 311 -16.22 -9.64 -6.85
C ARG A 311 -15.37 -8.45 -6.43
N ALA A 312 -16.04 -7.34 -6.15
CA ALA A 312 -15.47 -6.24 -5.36
C ALA A 312 -16.35 -5.97 -4.15
N TYR A 313 -15.69 -5.57 -3.07
CA TYR A 313 -16.31 -5.14 -1.84
C TYR A 313 -15.90 -3.70 -1.59
N ALA A 314 -16.89 -2.84 -1.31
CA ALA A 314 -16.66 -1.43 -1.04
C ALA A 314 -17.41 -1.04 0.22
N VAL A 315 -16.71 -0.39 1.14
CA VAL A 315 -17.30 0.19 2.35
C VAL A 315 -17.29 1.70 2.18
N THR A 316 -18.47 2.30 2.22
CA THR A 316 -18.65 3.75 2.22
C THR A 316 -19.15 4.21 3.58
N PHE A 317 -18.98 5.46 3.94
CA PHE A 317 -19.38 5.98 5.24
C PHE A 317 -19.65 7.48 5.25
N GLU A 318 -20.78 7.87 5.83
CA GLU A 318 -21.05 9.19 6.40
C GLU A 318 -21.53 9.06 7.85
N ARG A 319 -22.48 8.17 8.13
CA ARG A 319 -23.07 7.93 9.47
C ARG A 319 -23.38 6.46 9.75
N ILE A 320 -23.63 5.67 8.73
CA ILE A 320 -23.90 4.21 8.79
C ILE A 320 -23.15 3.62 7.62
N ASP A 321 -22.46 2.48 7.84
CA ASP A 321 -21.68 1.82 6.80
C ASP A 321 -22.50 0.85 5.99
N PRO A 322 -22.74 1.09 4.70
CA PRO A 322 -22.99 0.01 3.79
C PRO A 322 -21.70 -0.69 3.34
N LEU A 323 -21.68 -2.01 3.44
CA LEU A 323 -20.79 -2.87 2.67
C LEU A 323 -21.49 -3.22 1.38
N TYR A 324 -21.01 -2.71 0.26
CA TYR A 324 -21.49 -3.08 -1.08
C TYR A 324 -20.76 -4.31 -1.58
N VAL A 325 -21.51 -5.23 -2.19
CA VAL A 325 -20.97 -6.36 -2.95
C VAL A 325 -21.25 -6.09 -4.43
N ILE A 326 -20.18 -5.98 -5.22
CA ILE A 326 -20.24 -5.71 -6.66
C ILE A 326 -19.85 -7.01 -7.39
N ASP A 327 -20.72 -7.50 -8.26
CA ASP A 327 -20.45 -8.65 -9.13
C ASP A 327 -19.64 -8.19 -10.35
N LEU A 328 -18.56 -8.91 -10.64
CA LEU A 328 -17.60 -8.68 -11.71
C LEU A 328 -17.38 -9.95 -12.55
N ALA A 329 -18.28 -10.93 -12.45
CA ALA A 329 -18.19 -12.19 -13.21
C ALA A 329 -18.23 -11.95 -14.73
N ASP A 330 -19.04 -10.97 -15.18
CA ASP A 330 -18.93 -10.42 -16.52
C ASP A 330 -18.20 -9.07 -16.48
N PRO A 331 -16.93 -8.99 -16.92
CA PRO A 331 -16.18 -7.75 -16.90
C PRO A 331 -16.80 -6.64 -17.77
N ALA A 332 -17.73 -6.97 -18.69
CA ALA A 332 -18.43 -6.00 -19.53
C ALA A 332 -19.73 -5.47 -18.91
N ASP A 333 -20.28 -6.13 -17.89
CA ASP A 333 -21.54 -5.75 -17.21
C ASP A 333 -21.43 -5.86 -15.67
N PRO A 334 -20.54 -5.11 -15.00
CA PRO A 334 -20.47 -5.07 -13.54
C PRO A 334 -21.76 -4.46 -12.96
N TYR A 335 -22.19 -4.96 -11.77
CA TYR A 335 -23.36 -4.43 -11.10
C TYR A 335 -23.29 -4.60 -9.57
N ILE A 336 -24.00 -3.75 -8.82
CA ILE A 336 -24.16 -3.88 -7.38
C ILE A 336 -25.12 -5.05 -7.11
N ALA A 337 -24.59 -6.14 -6.56
CA ALA A 337 -25.37 -7.34 -6.28
C ALA A 337 -26.13 -7.27 -4.95
N GLY A 338 -25.57 -6.58 -3.95
CA GLY A 338 -26.19 -6.44 -2.64
C GLY A 338 -25.49 -5.42 -1.76
N GLU A 339 -26.15 -5.06 -0.67
CA GLU A 339 -25.60 -4.21 0.39
C GLU A 339 -25.91 -4.78 1.79
N LEU A 340 -25.02 -4.50 2.75
CA LEU A 340 -25.22 -4.81 4.17
C LEU A 340 -24.95 -3.56 4.98
N LEU A 341 -25.96 -3.08 5.72
CA LEU A 341 -25.79 -1.95 6.64
C LEU A 341 -25.29 -2.46 7.99
N VAL A 342 -24.15 -1.94 8.43
CA VAL A 342 -23.55 -2.28 9.72
C VAL A 342 -23.16 -1.01 10.50
N PRO A 343 -23.18 -1.02 11.84
CA PRO A 343 -22.69 0.10 12.64
C PRO A 343 -21.16 0.19 12.59
N GLY A 344 -20.60 1.39 12.50
CA GLY A 344 -19.16 1.65 12.49
C GLY A 344 -18.55 1.57 11.09
N VAL A 345 -17.24 1.64 10.91
CA VAL A 345 -16.56 1.61 9.62
C VAL A 345 -15.51 0.53 9.52
N SER A 346 -15.40 -0.14 8.37
CA SER A 346 -14.30 -1.04 8.04
C SER A 346 -13.33 -0.33 7.10
N ASP A 347 -12.18 0.09 7.63
CA ASP A 347 -11.13 0.74 6.87
C ASP A 347 -10.29 -0.27 6.06
N PHE A 348 -10.20 -1.51 6.52
CA PHE A 348 -9.44 -2.61 5.93
C PHE A 348 -10.29 -3.87 5.82
N LEU A 349 -10.23 -4.54 4.66
CA LEU A 349 -10.94 -5.80 4.39
C LEU A 349 -9.92 -6.90 4.06
N HIS A 350 -9.92 -7.98 4.85
CA HIS A 350 -9.08 -9.14 4.64
C HIS A 350 -9.91 -10.35 4.15
N PRO A 351 -9.55 -10.98 3.02
CA PRO A 351 -10.23 -12.18 2.56
C PRO A 351 -9.90 -13.37 3.47
N VAL A 352 -10.93 -14.04 3.96
CA VAL A 352 -10.83 -15.28 4.75
C VAL A 352 -11.03 -16.51 3.86
N THR A 353 -12.06 -16.46 3.02
CA THR A 353 -12.34 -17.38 1.92
C THR A 353 -12.92 -16.59 0.75
N ASP A 354 -13.30 -17.24 -0.34
CA ASP A 354 -13.99 -16.57 -1.45
C ASP A 354 -15.37 -16.00 -1.06
N GLU A 355 -15.90 -16.42 0.09
CA GLU A 355 -17.23 -16.05 0.58
C GLU A 355 -17.22 -15.30 1.91
N LEU A 356 -16.10 -15.30 2.63
CA LEU A 356 -15.94 -14.65 3.92
C LEU A 356 -14.88 -13.58 3.90
N LEU A 357 -15.18 -12.41 4.49
CA LEU A 357 -14.23 -11.31 4.69
C LEU A 357 -14.21 -10.90 6.15
N LEU A 358 -13.02 -10.51 6.62
CA LEU A 358 -12.83 -9.86 7.92
C LEU A 358 -12.62 -8.36 7.69
N GLY A 359 -13.50 -7.54 8.24
CA GLY A 359 -13.36 -6.09 8.32
C GLY A 359 -12.64 -5.69 9.61
N LEU A 360 -11.70 -4.76 9.50
CA LEU A 360 -11.04 -4.08 10.61
C LEU A 360 -11.22 -2.57 10.44
N GLY A 361 -11.64 -1.90 11.49
CA GLY A 361 -11.87 -0.46 11.44
C GLY A 361 -12.29 0.11 12.79
N ARG A 362 -13.32 0.95 12.78
CA ARG A 362 -13.73 1.73 13.95
C ARG A 362 -15.20 1.50 14.28
N ASP A 363 -15.49 1.36 15.56
CA ASP A 363 -16.87 1.31 16.07
C ASP A 363 -17.46 2.72 16.27
N MET A 364 -18.78 2.79 16.36
CA MET A 364 -19.50 3.99 16.76
C MET A 364 -20.17 3.72 18.13
N PRO A 365 -19.76 4.36 19.22
CA PRO A 365 -19.13 5.69 19.37
C PRO A 365 -17.59 5.67 19.45
N GLY A 366 -16.92 4.60 19.19
CA GLY A 366 -15.47 4.49 19.16
C GLY A 366 -14.96 3.16 19.70
N GLY A 367 -13.74 2.82 19.37
CA GLY A 367 -13.12 1.53 19.62
C GLY A 367 -12.60 0.92 18.30
N VAL A 368 -11.72 -0.06 18.40
CA VAL A 368 -11.27 -0.84 17.24
C VAL A 368 -12.28 -1.96 17.00
N LYS A 369 -12.92 -1.93 15.82
CA LYS A 369 -13.96 -2.88 15.42
C LYS A 369 -13.39 -3.93 14.50
N LEU A 370 -13.74 -5.19 14.77
CA LEU A 370 -13.59 -6.31 13.85
C LEU A 370 -14.96 -6.88 13.53
N GLU A 371 -15.20 -7.23 12.28
CA GLU A 371 -16.45 -7.83 11.83
C GLU A 371 -16.21 -8.90 10.78
N LEU A 372 -16.82 -10.07 10.95
CA LEU A 372 -16.77 -11.15 9.98
C LEU A 372 -18.02 -11.08 9.08
N PHE A 373 -17.81 -10.85 7.80
CA PHE A 373 -18.84 -10.77 6.78
C PHE A 373 -18.97 -12.09 6.02
N ASP A 374 -20.21 -12.53 5.81
CA ASP A 374 -20.59 -13.65 4.96
C ASP A 374 -21.27 -13.12 3.70
N ALA A 375 -20.59 -13.26 2.57
CA ALA A 375 -21.06 -12.92 1.23
C ALA A 375 -21.29 -14.16 0.37
N SER A 376 -21.59 -15.32 0.98
CA SER A 376 -21.97 -16.54 0.24
C SER A 376 -23.21 -16.31 -0.61
N ASN A 377 -24.17 -15.51 -0.13
CA ASN A 377 -25.23 -14.93 -0.93
C ASN A 377 -24.91 -13.45 -1.20
N ILE A 378 -24.40 -13.15 -2.38
CA ILE A 378 -23.97 -11.79 -2.76
C ILE A 378 -25.10 -10.76 -2.73
N ALA A 379 -26.38 -11.18 -2.93
CA ALA A 379 -27.54 -10.31 -2.88
C ALA A 379 -28.00 -9.99 -1.45
N LEU A 380 -27.59 -10.80 -0.45
CA LEU A 380 -27.97 -10.66 0.93
C LEU A 380 -26.78 -11.00 1.84
N PRO A 381 -25.71 -10.20 1.83
CA PRO A 381 -24.57 -10.41 2.70
C PRO A 381 -24.97 -10.23 4.18
N LEU A 382 -24.28 -10.92 5.10
CA LEU A 382 -24.63 -10.99 6.51
C LEU A 382 -23.39 -10.77 7.39
N SER A 383 -23.60 -10.24 8.59
CA SER A 383 -22.58 -10.26 9.66
C SER A 383 -22.64 -11.59 10.42
N ARG A 384 -21.50 -12.24 10.63
CA ARG A 384 -21.36 -13.50 11.40
C ARG A 384 -20.79 -13.30 12.80
N GLY A 385 -20.24 -12.13 13.08
CA GLY A 385 -19.75 -11.80 14.40
C GLY A 385 -18.98 -10.48 14.39
N THR A 386 -19.09 -9.78 15.51
CA THR A 386 -18.42 -8.49 15.73
C THR A 386 -17.66 -8.55 17.04
N ALA A 387 -16.47 -7.96 17.06
CA ALA A 387 -15.70 -7.72 18.28
C ALA A 387 -15.26 -6.26 18.32
N VAL A 388 -15.31 -5.64 19.50
CA VAL A 388 -14.88 -4.27 19.72
C VAL A 388 -13.81 -4.24 20.80
N ILE A 389 -12.69 -3.57 20.54
CA ILE A 389 -11.57 -3.42 21.47
C ILE A 389 -11.57 -1.97 21.98
N GLY A 390 -11.70 -1.82 23.31
CA GLY A 390 -11.67 -0.52 23.97
C GLY A 390 -12.88 0.36 23.70
N GLY A 391 -12.74 1.63 24.01
CA GLY A 391 -13.75 2.68 23.86
C GLY A 391 -13.26 3.83 22.98
N PRO A 392 -13.96 4.99 23.06
CA PRO A 392 -13.60 6.17 22.28
C PRO A 392 -12.15 6.58 22.46
N GLY A 393 -11.43 6.79 21.33
CA GLY A 393 -10.00 7.07 21.31
C GLY A 393 -9.12 5.84 21.08
N SER A 394 -9.65 4.61 21.20
CA SER A 394 -8.90 3.40 20.87
C SER A 394 -8.64 3.32 19.37
N TYR A 395 -7.45 2.87 19.01
CA TYR A 395 -7.04 2.73 17.60
C TYR A 395 -6.06 1.57 17.41
N SER A 396 -5.97 1.11 16.16
CA SER A 396 -5.02 0.08 15.76
C SER A 396 -4.13 0.58 14.62
N GLU A 397 -2.84 0.30 14.70
CA GLU A 397 -1.90 0.55 13.60
C GLU A 397 -2.31 -0.23 12.33
N ALA A 398 -2.89 -1.41 12.48
CA ALA A 398 -3.33 -2.24 11.35
C ALA A 398 -4.41 -1.59 10.46
N ILE A 399 -5.05 -0.51 10.90
CA ILE A 399 -5.95 0.32 10.09
C ILE A 399 -5.16 1.13 9.06
N TYR A 400 -3.92 1.55 9.39
CA TYR A 400 -3.08 2.40 8.55
C TYR A 400 -1.95 1.63 7.88
N ASP A 401 -1.37 0.67 8.59
CA ASP A 401 -0.31 -0.21 8.11
C ASP A 401 -0.72 -1.68 8.22
N ARG A 402 -1.06 -2.27 7.06
CA ARG A 402 -1.47 -3.67 6.97
C ARG A 402 -0.41 -4.67 7.46
N HIS A 403 0.88 -4.30 7.53
CA HIS A 403 1.93 -5.16 8.06
C HIS A 403 1.84 -5.35 9.58
N ALA A 404 1.06 -4.51 10.28
CA ALA A 404 0.74 -4.71 11.69
C ALA A 404 -0.36 -5.77 11.92
N PHE A 405 -1.10 -6.14 10.86
CA PHE A 405 -2.06 -7.23 10.86
C PHE A 405 -1.37 -8.54 10.49
N THR A 406 -1.32 -9.48 11.42
CA THR A 406 -0.73 -10.81 11.17
C THR A 406 -1.84 -11.84 11.06
N TYR A 407 -1.86 -12.59 9.96
CA TYR A 407 -2.86 -13.61 9.69
C TYR A 407 -2.18 -14.94 9.36
N GLN A 408 -2.61 -16.01 10.03
CA GLN A 408 -2.15 -17.38 9.83
C GLN A 408 -3.35 -18.27 9.50
N PRO A 409 -3.54 -18.61 8.21
CA PRO A 409 -4.65 -19.43 7.78
C PRO A 409 -4.47 -20.90 8.17
N ASP A 410 -5.58 -21.58 8.39
CA ASP A 410 -5.72 -23.04 8.39
C ASP A 410 -4.87 -23.81 9.38
N VAL A 411 -4.72 -23.26 10.59
CA VAL A 411 -4.11 -23.99 11.70
C VAL A 411 -5.14 -24.97 12.26
N ALA A 412 -5.08 -26.23 11.86
CA ALA A 412 -6.02 -27.28 12.27
C ALA A 412 -7.51 -26.92 12.01
N GLY A 413 -7.81 -26.27 10.88
CA GLY A 413 -9.15 -25.80 10.52
C GLY A 413 -9.58 -24.49 11.17
N ILE A 414 -8.66 -23.81 11.84
CA ILE A 414 -8.90 -22.55 12.54
C ILE A 414 -7.90 -21.53 12.02
N ASP A 415 -8.40 -20.40 11.53
CA ASP A 415 -7.53 -19.27 11.19
C ASP A 415 -7.21 -18.47 12.45
N ARG A 416 -5.95 -18.11 12.61
CA ARG A 416 -5.45 -17.29 13.70
C ARG A 416 -5.00 -15.94 13.16
N PHE A 417 -5.29 -14.88 13.90
CA PHE A 417 -4.78 -13.58 13.53
C PHE A 417 -4.60 -12.67 14.75
N THR A 418 -3.78 -11.63 14.59
CA THR A 418 -3.49 -10.68 15.66
C THR A 418 -3.67 -9.25 15.18
N VAL A 419 -4.12 -8.40 16.11
CA VAL A 419 -4.33 -6.97 15.89
C VAL A 419 -3.71 -6.20 17.06
N PRO A 420 -2.69 -5.36 16.84
CA PRO A 420 -2.19 -4.46 17.86
C PRO A 420 -3.20 -3.34 18.09
N ALA A 421 -3.42 -2.95 19.33
CA ALA A 421 -4.31 -1.84 19.65
C ALA A 421 -3.82 -1.01 20.83
N ASN A 422 -3.99 0.30 20.71
CA ASN A 422 -3.93 1.25 21.82
C ASN A 422 -5.33 1.44 22.37
N VAL A 423 -5.53 1.16 23.64
CA VAL A 423 -6.84 0.97 24.25
C VAL A 423 -7.15 2.09 25.22
N PHE A 424 -8.31 2.69 25.05
CA PHE A 424 -8.89 3.66 25.97
C PHE A 424 -10.15 3.09 26.63
N ALA A 425 -10.48 3.64 27.79
CA ALA A 425 -11.62 3.17 28.56
C ALA A 425 -12.95 3.42 27.81
N SER A 426 -13.85 2.46 27.91
CA SER A 426 -15.19 2.51 27.29
C SER A 426 -16.22 3.31 28.09
N ASP A 427 -15.83 3.88 29.26
CA ASP A 427 -16.69 4.66 30.13
C ASP A 427 -16.84 6.15 29.72
N GLY A 428 -16.26 6.52 28.58
CA GLY A 428 -16.25 7.89 28.06
C GLY A 428 -15.22 8.83 28.71
N SER A 429 -14.37 8.29 29.58
CA SER A 429 -13.33 9.12 30.26
C SER A 429 -12.12 9.43 29.37
N TYR A 430 -11.98 8.78 28.23
CA TYR A 430 -10.77 8.83 27.37
C TYR A 430 -9.49 8.46 28.11
N ARG A 431 -9.60 7.69 29.20
CA ARG A 431 -8.44 7.25 29.97
C ARG A 431 -7.71 6.13 29.20
N PHE A 432 -6.46 6.36 28.89
CA PHE A 432 -5.59 5.34 28.28
C PHE A 432 -5.40 4.16 29.25
N LEU A 433 -5.61 2.95 28.75
CA LEU A 433 -5.48 1.71 29.52
C LEU A 433 -4.17 0.98 29.25
N GLY A 434 -3.64 1.11 28.04
CA GLY A 434 -2.42 0.44 27.61
C GLY A 434 -2.45 0.07 26.14
N SER A 435 -1.36 -0.55 25.68
CA SER A 435 -1.21 -1.10 24.34
C SER A 435 -1.04 -2.62 24.47
N ALA A 436 -1.73 -3.36 23.61
CA ALA A 436 -1.71 -4.81 23.59
C ALA A 436 -1.84 -5.39 22.19
N LEU A 437 -1.39 -6.62 22.04
CA LEU A 437 -1.66 -7.42 20.85
C LEU A 437 -2.84 -8.33 21.13
N TYR A 438 -3.96 -8.12 20.45
CA TYR A 438 -5.18 -8.93 20.57
C TYR A 438 -5.14 -10.12 19.63
N LEU A 439 -5.58 -11.29 20.12
CA LEU A 439 -5.55 -12.57 19.47
C LEU A 439 -6.96 -13.01 19.13
N PHE A 440 -7.17 -13.42 17.88
CA PHE A 440 -8.46 -13.86 17.40
C PHE A 440 -8.37 -15.18 16.64
N GLU A 441 -9.47 -15.92 16.64
CA GLU A 441 -9.67 -17.10 15.80
C GLU A 441 -10.94 -16.96 14.96
N ILE A 442 -10.84 -17.40 13.70
CA ILE A 442 -12.00 -17.66 12.85
C ILE A 442 -12.16 -19.17 12.75
N ARG A 443 -13.32 -19.66 13.16
CA ARG A 443 -13.67 -21.08 13.14
C ARG A 443 -14.78 -21.37 12.15
N ASP A 444 -14.87 -22.62 11.70
CA ASP A 444 -15.91 -23.12 10.81
C ASP A 444 -16.03 -22.35 9.47
N LYS A 445 -14.94 -21.71 9.02
CA LYS A 445 -14.89 -20.87 7.82
C LYS A 445 -15.35 -21.56 6.53
N MET A 446 -15.23 -22.91 6.45
CA MET A 446 -15.66 -23.67 5.29
C MET A 446 -17.19 -23.84 5.20
N THR A 447 -17.92 -23.41 6.23
CA THR A 447 -19.36 -23.34 6.27
C THR A 447 -19.77 -21.93 6.69
N PRO A 448 -19.88 -20.95 5.78
CA PRO A 448 -20.06 -19.54 6.12
C PRO A 448 -21.19 -19.27 7.11
N ALA A 449 -22.27 -20.05 7.04
CA ALA A 449 -23.38 -19.94 7.99
C ALA A 449 -23.03 -20.29 9.45
N LEU A 450 -21.95 -21.03 9.68
CA LEU A 450 -21.44 -21.42 11.01
C LEU A 450 -20.15 -20.67 11.40
N ALA A 451 -19.61 -19.89 10.46
CA ALA A 451 -18.36 -19.16 10.70
C ALA A 451 -18.49 -18.23 11.92
N ALA A 452 -17.48 -18.24 12.79
CA ALA A 452 -17.48 -17.49 14.03
C ALA A 452 -16.16 -16.77 14.26
N LEU A 453 -16.25 -15.51 14.67
CA LEU A 453 -15.14 -14.66 15.11
C LEU A 453 -15.02 -14.76 16.64
N ASN A 454 -13.85 -15.17 17.15
CA ASN A 454 -13.64 -15.37 18.57
C ASN A 454 -12.41 -14.60 19.05
N LEU A 455 -12.57 -13.77 20.08
CA LEU A 455 -11.46 -13.20 20.83
C LEU A 455 -10.89 -14.26 21.79
N ILE A 456 -9.59 -14.53 21.69
CA ILE A 456 -8.89 -15.53 22.50
C ILE A 456 -8.27 -14.88 23.74
N GLY A 457 -7.73 -13.66 23.58
CA GLY A 457 -7.09 -12.91 24.65
C GLY A 457 -6.18 -11.83 24.11
N SER A 458 -5.28 -11.36 24.96
CA SER A 458 -4.30 -10.33 24.62
C SER A 458 -2.92 -10.63 25.20
N VAL A 459 -1.88 -10.23 24.47
CA VAL A 459 -0.50 -10.11 24.97
C VAL A 459 -0.32 -8.67 25.41
N GLU A 460 -0.19 -8.46 26.72
CA GLU A 460 -0.07 -7.13 27.35
C GLU A 460 1.33 -6.96 27.94
N PRO A 461 2.28 -6.38 27.20
CA PRO A 461 3.58 -6.03 27.78
C PRO A 461 3.42 -5.09 28.98
N PRO A 462 4.26 -5.21 30.03
CA PRO A 462 4.24 -4.26 31.14
C PRO A 462 4.36 -2.84 30.63
N ALA A 463 3.56 -1.93 31.16
CA ALA A 463 3.56 -0.53 30.76
C ALA A 463 4.92 0.11 31.03
N VAL A 464 5.66 0.48 30.01
CA VAL A 464 6.94 1.17 30.12
C VAL A 464 6.74 2.68 30.32
N SER A 465 5.65 3.23 29.81
CA SER A 465 5.19 4.60 30.12
C SER A 465 3.66 4.71 30.00
N MET A 466 3.06 5.59 30.80
CA MET A 466 1.62 5.90 30.75
C MET A 466 1.29 6.94 29.68
N ASP A 467 2.26 7.29 28.84
CA ASP A 467 2.04 8.22 27.74
C ASP A 467 1.58 7.40 26.52
N PRO A 468 0.46 7.74 25.86
CA PRO A 468 0.09 7.17 24.59
C PRO A 468 1.04 7.68 23.50
N ALA A 469 2.33 7.36 23.63
CA ALA A 469 3.26 7.56 22.55
C ALA A 469 2.69 6.84 21.33
N TRP A 470 2.66 7.52 20.21
CA TRP A 470 2.26 6.95 18.92
C TRP A 470 3.18 5.76 18.66
N ILE A 471 2.68 4.55 18.95
CA ILE A 471 3.43 3.33 18.70
C ILE A 471 3.21 3.01 17.24
N GLU A 472 4.11 3.48 16.44
CA GLU A 472 4.25 3.14 15.03
C GLU A 472 5.31 2.05 14.95
N ARG A 473 4.97 0.88 14.45
CA ARG A 473 5.81 -0.29 14.15
C ARG A 473 5.59 -1.49 15.06
N SER A 474 4.32 -1.79 15.31
CA SER A 474 3.94 -3.08 15.89
C SER A 474 3.97 -4.18 14.84
N ARG A 475 4.65 -5.28 15.13
CA ARG A 475 4.64 -6.48 14.29
C ARG A 475 4.41 -7.71 15.16
N ALA A 476 3.74 -8.70 14.62
CA ALA A 476 3.59 -9.97 15.30
C ALA A 476 4.00 -11.12 14.38
N PHE A 477 4.51 -12.18 15.00
CA PHE A 477 4.83 -13.43 14.31
C PHE A 477 4.21 -14.57 15.11
N ILE A 478 3.54 -15.49 14.40
CA ILE A 478 2.94 -16.68 14.98
C ILE A 478 3.75 -17.89 14.49
N HIS A 479 4.29 -18.65 15.41
CA HIS A 479 5.00 -19.90 15.10
C HIS A 479 4.48 -21.00 16.03
N ASP A 480 3.75 -21.96 15.48
CA ASP A 480 3.03 -22.98 16.23
C ASP A 480 2.12 -22.36 17.32
N ASP A 481 2.40 -22.63 18.60
CA ASP A 481 1.68 -22.04 19.74
C ASP A 481 2.37 -20.76 20.28
N THR A 482 3.51 -20.36 19.72
CA THR A 482 4.27 -19.20 20.20
C THR A 482 3.92 -17.95 19.40
N ILE A 483 3.73 -16.86 20.11
CA ILE A 483 3.52 -15.52 19.55
C ILE A 483 4.72 -14.67 19.92
N PHE A 484 5.28 -13.98 18.94
CA PHE A 484 6.26 -12.92 19.14
C PHE A 484 5.60 -11.58 18.80
N TYR A 485 5.65 -10.67 19.74
CA TYR A 485 5.17 -9.31 19.58
C TYR A 485 6.35 -8.36 19.58
N VAL A 486 6.63 -7.76 18.44
CA VAL A 486 7.66 -6.73 18.26
C VAL A 486 6.98 -5.38 18.38
N ARG A 487 7.49 -4.54 19.25
CA ARG A 487 7.00 -3.20 19.50
C ARG A 487 8.19 -2.28 19.65
N ASP A 488 8.39 -1.40 18.68
CA ASP A 488 9.61 -0.61 18.55
C ASP A 488 10.88 -1.48 18.57
N GLU A 489 11.75 -1.34 19.56
CA GLU A 489 12.98 -2.12 19.72
C GLU A 489 12.80 -3.36 20.60
N ASP A 490 11.65 -3.50 21.25
CA ASP A 490 11.37 -4.57 22.20
C ASP A 490 10.68 -5.77 21.54
N VAL A 491 11.09 -6.98 21.90
CA VAL A 491 10.46 -8.24 21.52
C VAL A 491 9.85 -8.91 22.75
N TRP A 492 8.58 -9.21 22.67
CA TRP A 492 7.84 -9.94 23.69
C TRP A 492 7.39 -11.30 23.16
N ALA A 493 7.32 -12.30 24.00
CA ALA A 493 6.82 -13.62 23.62
C ALA A 493 5.75 -14.13 24.58
N SER A 494 4.78 -14.85 24.02
CA SER A 494 3.72 -15.51 24.73
C SER A 494 3.30 -16.80 24.02
N PHE A 495 2.30 -17.50 24.54
CA PHE A 495 1.69 -18.66 23.89
C PHE A 495 0.27 -18.35 23.47
N TRP A 496 -0.14 -18.91 22.32
CA TRP A 496 -1.53 -18.78 21.85
C TRP A 496 -2.52 -19.35 22.87
N SER A 497 -2.16 -20.49 23.46
CA SER A 497 -2.94 -21.17 24.49
C SER A 497 -2.94 -20.44 25.84
N ALA A 498 -2.03 -19.50 26.09
CA ALA A 498 -1.90 -18.77 27.36
C ALA A 498 -1.37 -17.34 27.12
N PRO A 499 -2.11 -16.46 26.41
CA PRO A 499 -1.61 -15.16 25.96
C PRO A 499 -1.27 -14.18 27.09
N SER A 500 -1.86 -14.34 28.26
CA SER A 500 -1.57 -13.51 29.44
C SER A 500 -0.23 -13.78 30.10
N ILE A 501 0.46 -14.88 29.73
CA ILE A 501 1.82 -15.20 30.24
C ILE A 501 2.84 -14.56 29.28
N VAL A 502 3.23 -13.33 29.58
CA VAL A 502 4.13 -12.54 28.75
C VAL A 502 5.56 -12.62 29.26
N ASN A 503 6.50 -12.90 28.36
CA ASN A 503 7.93 -12.96 28.63
C ASN A 503 8.64 -11.92 27.76
N GLY A 504 9.65 -11.26 28.31
CA GLY A 504 10.42 -10.20 27.67
C GLY A 504 10.48 -8.94 28.52
N PRO A 505 11.00 -7.79 27.97
CA PRO A 505 11.56 -7.72 26.62
C PRO A 505 12.86 -8.51 26.44
N PHE A 506 13.13 -8.95 25.23
CA PHE A 506 14.34 -9.67 24.86
C PHE A 506 15.26 -8.80 24.04
#